data_fa4383c3ebbbb3b53c7438243f3bfec1
#
_entry.id   fa4383c3ebbbb3b53c7438243f3bfec1
#
_cell.length_a   1.000
_cell.length_b   1.000
_cell.length_c   1.000
_cell.angle_alpha   90.00
_cell.angle_beta   90.00
_cell.angle_gamma   90.00
#
_symmetry.space_group_name_H-M   'P 1'
#
loop_
_entity.id
_entity.type
_entity.pdbx_description
1 polymer ?
#
loop_
_entity_poly.entity_id
_entity_poly.type
_entity_poly.pdbx_seq_one_letter_code
_entity_poly.pdbx_strand_id
1 'polypeptide(L)'
;MSDDRVYLQHIRDALTDIAAYTGAGRDAFFAERMRQDATLRKLEIIGQAVKNLSDETRSREPEIPWKQIAGMPTKSFTIISA
;
A
#
# COMPACT_ATOMS: atom_id res chain seq x y z
N MET A 1 4.52 -17.47 -15.58
CA MET A 1 3.21 -16.88 -15.31
C MET A 1 3.19 -16.37 -13.89
N SER A 2 2.95 -15.09 -13.70
CA SER A 2 2.91 -14.53 -12.38
C SER A 2 1.63 -15.00 -11.68
N ASP A 3 1.76 -15.31 -10.39
CA ASP A 3 0.60 -15.72 -9.61
C ASP A 3 0.04 -14.49 -8.90
N ASP A 4 -1.00 -13.91 -9.49
CA ASP A 4 -1.63 -12.71 -8.95
C ASP A 4 -2.14 -12.92 -7.53
N ARG A 5 -2.44 -14.15 -7.13
CA ARG A 5 -2.90 -14.43 -5.78
C ARG A 5 -1.85 -14.06 -4.74
N VAL A 6 -0.58 -14.24 -5.07
CA VAL A 6 0.51 -13.86 -4.16
C VAL A 6 0.49 -12.35 -3.94
N TYR A 7 0.37 -11.58 -5.01
CA TYR A 7 0.37 -10.12 -4.91
C TYR A 7 -0.89 -9.60 -4.25
N LEU A 8 -2.04 -10.22 -4.52
CA LEU A 8 -3.28 -9.85 -3.85
C LEU A 8 -3.21 -10.14 -2.35
N GLN A 9 -2.55 -11.23 -1.98
CA GLN A 9 -2.36 -11.55 -0.57
C GLN A 9 -1.45 -10.54 0.10
N HIS A 10 -0.37 -10.13 -0.58
CA HIS A 10 0.51 -9.08 -0.05
C HIS A 10 -0.25 -7.78 0.19
N ILE A 11 -1.13 -7.42 -0.74
CA ILE A 11 -1.95 -6.22 -0.59
C ILE A 11 -2.88 -6.36 0.62
N ARG A 12 -3.54 -7.49 0.75
CA ARG A 12 -4.45 -7.76 1.86
C ARG A 12 -3.73 -7.69 3.20
N ASP A 13 -2.57 -8.34 3.29
CA ASP A 13 -1.80 -8.35 4.52
C ASP A 13 -1.31 -6.95 4.87
N ALA A 14 -0.87 -6.18 3.88
CA ALA A 14 -0.43 -4.82 4.10
C ALA A 14 -1.58 -3.93 4.58
N LEU A 15 -2.78 -4.09 4.02
CA LEU A 15 -3.95 -3.34 4.46
C LEU A 15 -4.34 -3.69 5.89
N THR A 16 -4.23 -4.96 6.26
CA THR A 16 -4.48 -5.41 7.63
C THR A 16 -3.51 -4.75 8.59
N ASP A 17 -2.23 -4.71 8.21
CA ASP A 17 -1.20 -4.08 9.04
C ASP A 17 -1.41 -2.57 9.18
N ILE A 18 -1.78 -1.91 8.09
CA ILE A 18 -2.08 -0.47 8.13
C ILE A 18 -3.24 -0.20 9.08
N ALA A 19 -4.29 -1.02 9.01
CA ALA A 19 -5.42 -0.88 9.91
C ALA A 19 -4.99 -1.00 11.37
N ALA A 20 -4.07 -1.93 11.66
CA ALA A 20 -3.54 -2.10 13.01
C ALA A 20 -2.73 -0.87 13.45
N TYR A 21 -1.90 -0.32 12.57
CA TYR A 21 -1.06 0.83 12.91
C TYR A 21 -1.87 2.10 13.13
N THR A 22 -3.03 2.22 12.47
CA THR A 22 -3.86 3.40 12.56
C THR A 22 -5.06 3.22 13.49
N GLY A 23 -5.24 2.03 14.06
CA GLY A 23 -6.42 1.70 14.83
C GLY A 23 -6.55 2.44 16.15
N ALA A 24 -5.44 2.96 16.70
CA ALA A 24 -5.46 3.72 17.96
C ALA A 24 -5.87 5.18 17.75
N GLY A 25 -6.16 5.58 16.52
CA GLY A 25 -6.61 6.92 16.23
C GLY A 25 -5.54 7.83 15.68
N ARG A 26 -5.98 9.00 15.25
CA ARG A 26 -5.13 9.98 14.58
C ARG A 26 -3.99 10.48 15.47
N ASP A 27 -4.31 10.81 16.71
CA ASP A 27 -3.30 11.37 17.62
C ASP A 27 -2.20 10.38 17.93
N ALA A 28 -2.56 9.12 18.16
CA ALA A 28 -1.58 8.08 18.41
C ALA A 28 -0.71 7.85 17.18
N PHE A 29 -1.30 7.88 15.99
CA PHE A 29 -0.56 7.70 14.76
C PHE A 29 0.48 8.81 14.56
N PHE A 30 0.09 10.06 14.78
CA PHE A 30 1.03 11.16 14.59
C PHE A 30 2.02 11.32 15.73
N ALA A 31 1.75 10.72 16.88
CA ALA A 31 2.68 10.77 18.02
C ALA A 31 3.83 9.78 17.88
N GLU A 32 3.66 8.72 17.10
CA GLU A 32 4.66 7.67 16.97
C GLU A 32 5.23 7.60 15.57
N ARG A 33 6.48 8.03 15.44
CA ARG A 33 7.17 7.99 14.17
C ARG A 33 7.28 6.59 13.61
N MET A 34 7.49 5.60 14.47
CA MET A 34 7.58 4.20 14.03
C MET A 34 6.30 3.74 13.34
N ARG A 35 5.13 4.16 13.83
CA ARG A 35 3.86 3.83 13.19
C ARG A 35 3.75 4.46 11.82
N GLN A 36 4.20 5.71 11.68
CA GLN A 36 4.18 6.41 10.41
C GLN A 36 5.11 5.72 9.40
N ASP A 37 6.32 5.39 9.82
CA ASP A 37 7.30 4.74 8.95
C ASP A 37 6.82 3.35 8.54
N ALA A 38 6.23 2.59 9.47
CA ALA A 38 5.70 1.27 9.16
C ALA A 38 4.55 1.35 8.17
N THR A 39 3.66 2.35 8.33
CA THR A 39 2.55 2.56 7.41
C THR A 39 3.05 2.91 6.01
N LEU A 40 4.03 3.81 5.92
CA LEU A 40 4.62 4.18 4.63
C LEU A 40 5.25 2.97 3.95
N ARG A 41 5.93 2.12 4.72
CA ARG A 41 6.50 0.90 4.18
C ARG A 41 5.44 -0.02 3.61
N LYS A 42 4.31 -0.15 4.30
CA LYS A 42 3.20 -0.97 3.80
C LYS A 42 2.56 -0.39 2.55
N LEU A 43 2.45 0.93 2.47
CA LEU A 43 1.97 1.57 1.25
C LEU A 43 2.90 1.30 0.06
N GLU A 44 4.20 1.30 0.31
CA GLU A 44 5.19 0.97 -0.71
C GLU A 44 5.01 -0.48 -1.19
N ILE A 45 4.79 -1.40 -0.26
CA ILE A 45 4.56 -2.81 -0.58
C ILE A 45 3.31 -2.95 -1.45
N ILE A 46 2.23 -2.24 -1.11
CA ILE A 46 1.00 -2.26 -1.90
C ILE A 46 1.27 -1.76 -3.31
N GLY A 47 2.00 -0.65 -3.43
CA GLY A 47 2.33 -0.10 -4.74
C GLY A 47 3.13 -1.08 -5.60
N GLN A 48 4.10 -1.75 -5.03
CA GLN A 48 4.89 -2.73 -5.74
C GLN A 48 4.05 -3.94 -6.14
N ALA A 49 3.17 -4.41 -5.26
CA ALA A 49 2.31 -5.54 -5.58
C ALA A 49 1.35 -5.20 -6.71
N VAL A 50 0.79 -3.99 -6.71
CA VAL A 50 -0.12 -3.55 -7.76
C VAL A 50 0.59 -3.52 -9.12
N LYS A 51 1.85 -3.09 -9.15
CA LYS A 51 2.63 -3.08 -10.39
C LYS A 51 2.82 -4.48 -10.97
N ASN A 52 2.80 -5.49 -10.13
CA ASN A 52 3.02 -6.86 -10.56
C ASN A 52 1.73 -7.60 -10.89
N LEU A 53 0.56 -7.00 -10.64
CA LEU A 53 -0.70 -7.60 -11.03
C LEU A 53 -0.85 -7.58 -12.54
N SER A 54 -1.49 -8.62 -13.08
CA SER A 54 -1.78 -8.69 -14.51
C SER A 54 -2.84 -7.68 -14.91
N ASP A 55 -2.84 -7.30 -16.19
CA ASP A 55 -3.87 -6.41 -16.72
C ASP A 55 -5.24 -7.03 -16.60
N GLU A 56 -5.33 -8.35 -16.76
CA GLU A 56 -6.59 -9.05 -16.62
C GLU A 56 -7.20 -8.87 -15.24
N THR A 57 -6.38 -9.06 -14.20
CA THR A 57 -6.87 -8.90 -12.83
C THR A 57 -7.30 -7.46 -12.56
N ARG A 58 -6.51 -6.48 -13.01
CA ARG A 58 -6.86 -5.08 -12.82
C ARG A 58 -8.13 -4.70 -13.57
N SER A 59 -8.34 -5.29 -14.75
CA SER A 59 -9.52 -5.00 -15.55
C SER A 59 -10.81 -5.50 -14.92
N ARG A 60 -10.73 -6.50 -14.06
CA ARG A 60 -11.89 -7.02 -13.34
C ARG A 60 -12.46 -6.01 -12.35
N GLU A 61 -11.64 -5.09 -11.89
CA GLU A 61 -12.05 -4.07 -10.93
C GLU A 61 -11.67 -2.68 -11.46
N PRO A 62 -12.36 -2.21 -12.51
CA PRO A 62 -11.98 -0.95 -13.16
C PRO A 62 -12.22 0.29 -12.30
N GLU A 63 -12.98 0.15 -11.21
CA GLU A 63 -13.26 1.24 -10.29
C GLU A 63 -12.07 1.58 -9.41
N ILE A 64 -11.13 0.65 -9.25
CA ILE A 64 -9.96 0.87 -8.43
C ILE A 64 -8.93 1.67 -9.24
N PRO A 65 -8.40 2.78 -8.68
CA PRO A 65 -7.42 3.61 -9.40
C PRO A 65 -6.02 2.98 -9.33
N TRP A 66 -5.81 1.90 -10.05
CA TRP A 66 -4.61 1.09 -9.99
C TRP A 66 -3.32 1.88 -10.27
N LYS A 67 -3.36 2.75 -11.28
CA LYS A 67 -2.18 3.53 -11.64
C LYS A 67 -1.77 4.49 -10.53
N GLN A 68 -2.74 5.10 -9.90
CA GLN A 68 -2.48 6.03 -8.81
C GLN A 68 -1.90 5.29 -7.61
N ILE A 69 -2.44 4.13 -7.31
CA ILE A 69 -1.95 3.31 -6.21
C ILE A 69 -0.52 2.86 -6.49
N ALA A 70 -0.24 2.41 -7.71
CA ALA A 70 1.09 1.93 -8.07
C ALA A 70 2.15 3.03 -7.99
N GLY A 71 1.79 4.27 -8.33
CA GLY A 71 2.75 5.38 -8.36
C GLY A 71 2.90 6.16 -7.07
N MET A 72 1.90 6.09 -6.21
CA MET A 72 1.80 6.98 -5.06
C MET A 72 2.91 6.81 -4.00
N PRO A 73 3.21 5.63 -3.53
CA PRO A 73 4.08 5.48 -2.36
C PRO A 73 5.49 6.03 -2.55
N THR A 74 6.10 5.76 -3.70
CA THR A 74 7.48 6.15 -3.94
C THR A 74 7.65 7.66 -3.94
N LYS A 75 6.77 8.36 -4.61
CA LYS A 75 6.84 9.82 -4.68
C LYS A 75 6.55 10.47 -3.33
N SER A 76 5.54 9.97 -2.65
CA SER A 76 5.18 10.49 -1.34
C SER A 76 6.31 10.30 -0.34
N PHE A 77 6.97 9.17 -0.42
CA PHE A 77 8.09 8.85 0.44
C PHE A 77 9.25 9.81 0.23
N THR A 78 9.57 10.08 -1.04
CA THR A 78 10.66 10.98 -1.38
C THR A 78 10.39 12.40 -0.87
N ILE A 79 9.17 12.87 -1.03
CA ILE A 79 8.78 14.21 -0.56
C ILE A 79 8.87 14.32 0.95
N ILE A 80 8.41 13.31 1.65
CA ILE A 80 8.42 13.31 3.12
C ILE A 80 9.84 13.20 3.65
N SER A 81 10.67 12.43 2.98
CA SER A 81 12.05 12.22 3.41
C SER A 81 12.94 13.43 3.12
N ALA A 82 12.55 14.22 2.17
CA ALA A 82 13.29 15.43 1.86
C ALA A 82 13.01 16.51 2.88
#